data_e3ca9adaa23474a3d377c0ee25443807
#
_entry.id   e3ca9adaa23474a3d377c0ee25443807
#
_cell.length_a   1.000
_cell.length_b   1.000
_cell.length_c   1.000
_cell.angle_alpha   90.00
_cell.angle_beta   90.00
_cell.angle_gamma   90.00
#
_symmetry.space_group_name_H-M   'P 1'
#
loop_
_entity.id
_entity.type
_entity.pdbx_description
1 polymer ?
#
loop_
_entity_poly.entity_id
_entity_poly.type
_entity_poly.pdbx_seq_one_letter_code
_entity_poly.pdbx_strand_id
1 'polypeptide(L)'
;MIKIHILPCGSTVLDEALPFSNRSRNPLAFTGILRGKKHKISVPVTAYLIEHPKGLVLVDTGWDEAIRRDARRYEGFFNYFASPGFLPDGEGIVDQLALHGYKTADVDVCILTHMDIDHAGGIGQVKDAGRILCSDAEWAATKKTNPRYRKRLWKGLDMEIFPDTEYDLFGDGTILLIPMHGHSAGMTAVKVSNGNDYVIIAGDCGYGRPSWEDQILPGVEWNRREAKRSLEKLRQYGMDPHCQAVLMTHDPEHTAGIIEM
;
A
#
# COMPACT_ATOMS: atom_id res chain seq x y z
N MET A 1 19.00 8.23 -13.61
CA MET A 1 18.22 8.98 -12.61
C MET A 1 16.90 8.28 -12.45
N ILE A 2 16.51 7.98 -11.24
CA ILE A 2 15.21 7.38 -10.89
C ILE A 2 14.46 8.44 -10.09
N LYS A 3 13.14 8.59 -10.33
CA LYS A 3 12.29 9.49 -9.55
C LYS A 3 11.14 8.70 -8.96
N ILE A 4 10.82 8.97 -7.72
CA ILE A 4 9.68 8.37 -7.03
C ILE A 4 8.72 9.49 -6.66
N HIS A 5 7.55 9.52 -7.29
CA HIS A 5 6.48 10.46 -6.99
C HIS A 5 5.59 9.86 -5.91
N ILE A 6 5.27 10.65 -4.90
CA ILE A 6 4.33 10.31 -3.82
C ILE A 6 2.97 10.85 -4.23
N LEU A 7 2.03 9.96 -4.52
CA LEU A 7 0.72 10.27 -5.08
C LEU A 7 -0.37 10.16 -4.01
N PRO A 8 -0.96 11.28 -3.54
CA PRO A 8 -2.14 11.23 -2.68
C PRO A 8 -3.31 10.57 -3.41
N CYS A 9 -3.82 9.49 -2.84
CA CYS A 9 -4.96 8.73 -3.39
C CYS A 9 -6.11 8.62 -2.39
N GLY A 10 -6.33 9.70 -1.62
CA GLY A 10 -7.37 9.83 -0.63
C GLY A 10 -6.89 9.62 0.81
N SER A 11 -7.83 9.29 1.68
CA SER A 11 -7.58 9.06 3.11
C SER A 11 -8.57 8.05 3.69
N THR A 12 -8.27 7.58 4.89
CA THR A 12 -9.21 6.79 5.69
C THR A 12 -9.24 7.29 7.14
N VAL A 13 -10.41 7.18 7.80
CA VAL A 13 -10.57 7.54 9.22
C VAL A 13 -10.70 6.26 10.02
N LEU A 14 -9.78 6.03 10.93
CA LEU A 14 -9.71 4.80 11.71
C LEU A 14 -9.42 5.08 13.18
N ASP A 15 -9.54 4.06 14.03
CA ASP A 15 -9.13 4.18 15.42
C ASP A 15 -7.60 4.12 15.53
N GLU A 16 -7.00 4.99 16.35
CA GLU A 16 -5.54 5.05 16.57
C GLU A 16 -4.91 3.71 17.00
N ALA A 17 -5.71 2.79 17.54
CA ALA A 17 -5.26 1.45 17.90
C ALA A 17 -5.20 0.48 16.71
N LEU A 18 -5.71 0.89 15.51
CA LEU A 18 -5.53 0.11 14.29
C LEU A 18 -4.09 0.22 13.79
N PRO A 19 -3.52 1.42 13.54
CA PRO A 19 -2.13 1.54 13.12
C PRO A 19 -1.13 1.22 14.24
N PHE A 20 -1.49 1.46 15.52
CA PHE A 20 -0.58 1.31 16.64
C PHE A 20 -1.23 0.56 17.81
N SER A 21 -1.02 -0.75 17.91
CA SER A 21 -1.67 -1.61 18.91
C SER A 21 -1.38 -1.20 20.37
N ASN A 22 -0.31 -0.48 20.63
CA ASN A 22 0.04 0.02 21.97
C ASN A 22 -0.83 1.20 22.45
N ARG A 23 -1.67 1.78 21.57
CA ARG A 23 -2.61 2.87 21.91
C ARG A 23 -3.80 2.39 22.76
N SER A 24 -3.96 1.07 22.92
CA SER A 24 -5.00 0.53 23.79
C SER A 24 -4.62 -0.83 24.36
N ARG A 25 -5.06 -1.11 25.59
CA ARG A 25 -4.99 -2.46 26.19
C ARG A 25 -6.14 -3.36 25.77
N ASN A 26 -7.19 -2.80 25.16
CA ASN A 26 -8.31 -3.55 24.63
C ASN A 26 -7.91 -4.16 23.27
N PRO A 27 -7.88 -5.49 23.12
CA PRO A 27 -7.47 -6.14 21.87
C PRO A 27 -8.43 -5.88 20.70
N LEU A 28 -9.67 -5.41 20.96
CA LEU A 28 -10.66 -5.06 19.95
C LEU A 28 -10.70 -3.54 19.65
N ALA A 29 -9.81 -2.74 20.24
CA ALA A 29 -9.80 -1.29 20.07
C ALA A 29 -9.67 -0.86 18.61
N PHE A 30 -8.95 -1.62 17.78
CA PHE A 30 -8.77 -1.36 16.35
C PHE A 30 -10.10 -1.26 15.58
N THR A 31 -11.17 -1.88 16.07
CA THR A 31 -12.51 -1.79 15.44
C THR A 31 -13.17 -0.43 15.68
N GLY A 32 -12.70 0.36 16.63
CA GLY A 32 -13.33 1.60 17.06
C GLY A 32 -14.66 1.44 17.80
N ILE A 33 -15.13 0.20 18.04
CA ILE A 33 -16.38 -0.09 18.73
C ILE A 33 -16.28 0.38 20.19
N LEU A 34 -17.30 1.12 20.65
CA LEU A 34 -17.37 1.72 22.00
C LEU A 34 -16.19 2.68 22.32
N ARG A 35 -15.50 3.18 21.29
CA ARG A 35 -14.45 4.19 21.44
C ARG A 35 -14.93 5.55 20.92
N GLY A 36 -14.69 6.59 21.69
CA GLY A 36 -15.14 7.95 21.36
C GLY A 36 -14.37 8.55 20.18
N LYS A 37 -14.92 9.61 19.59
CA LYS A 37 -14.34 10.32 18.44
C LYS A 37 -12.88 10.79 18.66
N LYS A 38 -12.46 11.00 19.90
CA LYS A 38 -11.09 11.41 20.27
C LYS A 38 -10.01 10.38 19.91
N HIS A 39 -10.40 9.13 19.67
CA HIS A 39 -9.50 8.05 19.26
C HIS A 39 -9.48 7.83 17.75
N LYS A 40 -10.29 8.61 17.01
CA LYS A 40 -10.30 8.55 15.54
C LYS A 40 -9.23 9.47 14.98
N ILE A 41 -8.43 8.94 14.08
CA ILE A 41 -7.42 9.68 13.33
C ILE A 41 -7.69 9.52 11.84
N SER A 42 -7.30 10.51 11.05
CA SER A 42 -7.28 10.41 9.60
C SER A 42 -5.86 10.10 9.17
N VAL A 43 -5.71 9.10 8.30
CA VAL A 43 -4.42 8.75 7.70
C VAL A 43 -4.55 8.83 6.18
N PRO A 44 -3.48 9.20 5.44
CA PRO A 44 -3.51 9.22 3.98
C PRO A 44 -3.66 7.82 3.41
N VAL A 45 -4.04 7.74 2.15
CA VAL A 45 -3.86 6.59 1.26
C VAL A 45 -2.97 7.07 0.13
N THR A 46 -1.81 6.44 -0.04
CA THR A 46 -0.76 6.90 -0.95
C THR A 46 -0.39 5.79 -1.92
N ALA A 47 -0.33 6.12 -3.20
CA ALA A 47 0.31 5.31 -4.24
C ALA A 47 1.64 5.94 -4.64
N TYR A 48 2.46 5.22 -5.39
CA TYR A 48 3.79 5.70 -5.79
C TYR A 48 4.02 5.46 -7.28
N LEU A 49 4.53 6.48 -7.97
CA LEU A 49 4.92 6.36 -9.37
C LEU A 49 6.44 6.47 -9.48
N ILE A 50 7.07 5.48 -10.08
CA ILE A 50 8.52 5.40 -10.26
C ILE A 50 8.85 5.63 -11.73
N GLU A 51 9.49 6.76 -12.03
CA GLU A 51 10.12 6.99 -13.33
C GLU A 51 11.47 6.26 -13.35
N HIS A 52 11.51 5.13 -14.03
CA HIS A 52 12.70 4.31 -14.14
C HIS A 52 13.21 4.27 -15.60
N PRO A 53 14.53 4.19 -15.87
CA PRO A 53 15.07 4.13 -17.25
C PRO A 53 14.52 2.97 -18.10
N LYS A 54 13.98 1.91 -17.47
CA LYS A 54 13.41 0.73 -18.15
C LYS A 54 11.88 0.74 -18.21
N GLY A 55 11.22 1.79 -17.73
CA GLY A 55 9.76 1.91 -17.80
C GLY A 55 9.14 2.62 -16.60
N LEU A 56 7.88 2.98 -16.73
CA LEU A 56 7.09 3.65 -15.72
C LEU A 56 6.41 2.61 -14.82
N VAL A 57 6.74 2.63 -13.53
CA VAL A 57 6.24 1.64 -12.56
C VAL A 57 5.32 2.31 -11.55
N LEU A 58 4.08 1.84 -11.45
CA LEU A 58 3.11 2.26 -10.45
C LEU A 58 3.08 1.24 -9.30
N VAL A 59 3.12 1.71 -8.06
CA VAL A 59 2.97 0.88 -6.86
C VAL A 59 1.69 1.27 -6.15
N ASP A 60 0.76 0.36 -6.08
CA ASP A 60 -0.63 0.51 -5.64
C ASP A 60 -1.45 1.52 -6.47
N THR A 61 -2.76 1.59 -6.22
CA THR A 61 -3.70 2.38 -7.02
C THR A 61 -4.68 3.20 -6.19
N GLY A 62 -4.55 3.15 -4.86
CA GLY A 62 -5.45 3.88 -3.96
C GLY A 62 -6.91 3.44 -4.04
N TRP A 63 -7.80 4.35 -3.64
CA TRP A 63 -9.24 4.15 -3.69
C TRP A 63 -9.80 4.17 -5.12
N ASP A 64 -10.86 3.41 -5.34
CA ASP A 64 -11.71 3.52 -6.54
C ASP A 64 -12.54 4.81 -6.49
N GLU A 65 -12.74 5.48 -7.63
CA GLU A 65 -13.62 6.67 -7.73
C GLU A 65 -15.07 6.40 -7.30
N ALA A 66 -15.52 5.15 -7.32
CA ALA A 66 -16.86 4.80 -6.84
C ALA A 66 -17.07 5.19 -5.37
N ILE A 67 -16.00 5.33 -4.58
CA ILE A 67 -16.08 5.76 -3.17
C ILE A 67 -16.64 7.18 -3.04
N ARG A 68 -16.36 8.08 -4.01
CA ARG A 68 -16.89 9.45 -4.04
C ARG A 68 -18.41 9.49 -4.10
N ARG A 69 -19.03 8.49 -4.73
CA ARG A 69 -20.49 8.42 -4.92
C ARG A 69 -21.20 7.83 -3.71
N ASP A 70 -20.69 6.75 -3.19
CA ASP A 70 -21.28 6.03 -2.05
C ASP A 70 -20.21 5.12 -1.41
N ALA A 71 -19.44 5.69 -0.48
CA ALA A 71 -18.40 4.97 0.24
C ALA A 71 -18.94 3.74 0.97
N ARG A 72 -20.11 3.87 1.63
CA ARG A 72 -20.72 2.76 2.38
C ARG A 72 -21.07 1.57 1.48
N ARG A 73 -21.61 1.83 0.29
CA ARG A 73 -21.93 0.78 -0.68
C ARG A 73 -20.67 0.16 -1.26
N TYR A 74 -19.65 0.99 -1.54
CA TYR A 74 -18.39 0.55 -2.10
C TYR A 74 -17.61 -0.34 -1.12
N GLU A 75 -17.39 0.13 0.10
CA GLU A 75 -16.65 -0.58 1.13
C GLU A 75 -17.44 -1.72 1.78
N GLY A 76 -18.76 -1.59 1.82
CA GLY A 76 -19.66 -2.45 2.59
C GLY A 76 -19.71 -2.06 4.07
N PHE A 77 -20.74 -2.53 4.77
CA PHE A 77 -21.12 -2.06 6.10
C PHE A 77 -19.97 -2.13 7.12
N PHE A 78 -19.28 -3.26 7.21
CA PHE A 78 -18.23 -3.46 8.23
C PHE A 78 -17.00 -2.59 8.01
N ASN A 79 -16.48 -2.54 6.79
CA ASN A 79 -15.30 -1.73 6.48
C ASN A 79 -15.61 -0.25 6.67
N TYR A 80 -16.72 0.23 6.10
CA TYR A 80 -17.17 1.61 6.27
C TYR A 80 -17.35 2.03 7.73
N PHE A 81 -17.83 1.12 8.58
CA PHE A 81 -17.99 1.41 10.01
C PHE A 81 -16.64 1.51 10.74
N ALA A 82 -15.71 0.63 10.43
CA ALA A 82 -14.40 0.55 11.08
C ALA A 82 -13.43 1.64 10.59
N SER A 83 -13.36 1.81 9.25
CA SER A 83 -12.37 2.66 8.59
C SER A 83 -12.93 3.28 7.30
N PRO A 84 -13.88 4.25 7.41
CA PRO A 84 -14.44 4.90 6.23
C PRO A 84 -13.37 5.61 5.41
N GLY A 85 -13.33 5.30 4.13
CA GLY A 85 -12.46 5.95 3.15
C GLY A 85 -13.06 7.22 2.58
N PHE A 86 -12.19 8.09 2.13
CA PHE A 86 -12.53 9.35 1.51
C PHE A 86 -11.56 9.66 0.35
N LEU A 87 -12.11 9.99 -0.83
CA LEU A 87 -11.35 10.32 -2.03
C LEU A 87 -11.77 11.69 -2.55
N PRO A 88 -11.03 12.78 -2.27
CA PRO A 88 -11.28 14.09 -2.84
C PRO A 88 -11.19 14.11 -4.37
N ASP A 89 -11.82 15.11 -4.99
CA ASP A 89 -11.62 15.38 -6.41
C ASP A 89 -10.14 15.73 -6.66
N GLY A 90 -9.57 15.18 -7.74
CA GLY A 90 -8.16 15.35 -8.09
C GLY A 90 -7.20 14.36 -7.39
N GLU A 91 -7.66 13.54 -6.45
CA GLU A 91 -6.82 12.54 -5.76
C GLU A 91 -7.04 11.10 -6.28
N GLY A 92 -7.85 10.87 -7.33
CA GLY A 92 -7.92 9.55 -7.96
C GLY A 92 -6.63 9.21 -8.71
N ILE A 93 -6.31 7.92 -8.83
CA ILE A 93 -5.05 7.50 -9.49
C ILE A 93 -4.92 8.07 -10.93
N VAL A 94 -6.02 8.19 -11.66
CA VAL A 94 -6.03 8.79 -13.01
C VAL A 94 -5.68 10.27 -12.94
N ASP A 95 -6.28 11.00 -11.97
CA ASP A 95 -6.01 12.42 -11.74
C ASP A 95 -4.53 12.62 -11.38
N GLN A 96 -4.02 11.78 -10.48
CA GLN A 96 -2.64 11.86 -10.02
C GLN A 96 -1.63 11.56 -11.14
N LEU A 97 -1.86 10.56 -11.97
CA LEU A 97 -1.01 10.30 -13.14
C LEU A 97 -1.04 11.50 -14.11
N ALA A 98 -2.22 12.08 -14.36
CA ALA A 98 -2.36 13.22 -15.24
C ALA A 98 -1.64 14.48 -14.74
N LEU A 99 -1.60 14.72 -13.40
CA LEU A 99 -0.83 15.81 -12.80
C LEU A 99 0.67 15.71 -13.10
N HIS A 100 1.18 14.49 -13.27
CA HIS A 100 2.58 14.23 -13.63
C HIS A 100 2.79 14.05 -15.15
N GLY A 101 1.75 14.32 -15.97
CA GLY A 101 1.83 14.27 -17.44
C GLY A 101 1.65 12.88 -18.04
N TYR A 102 1.20 11.89 -17.27
CA TYR A 102 1.03 10.51 -17.71
C TYR A 102 -0.44 10.11 -17.85
N LYS A 103 -0.69 9.16 -18.74
CA LYS A 103 -1.97 8.44 -18.85
C LYS A 103 -1.81 7.06 -18.21
N THR A 104 -2.91 6.40 -17.90
CA THR A 104 -2.90 5.03 -17.37
C THR A 104 -2.23 4.03 -18.32
N ALA A 105 -2.37 4.25 -19.64
CA ALA A 105 -1.72 3.42 -20.67
C ALA A 105 -0.20 3.64 -20.80
N ASP A 106 0.36 4.68 -20.19
CA ASP A 106 1.80 4.92 -20.17
C ASP A 106 2.49 4.10 -19.06
N VAL A 107 1.71 3.53 -18.13
CA VAL A 107 2.22 2.67 -17.05
C VAL A 107 2.66 1.32 -17.62
N ASP A 108 3.96 1.05 -17.62
CA ASP A 108 4.50 -0.23 -18.09
C ASP A 108 4.21 -1.36 -17.10
N VAL A 109 4.30 -1.07 -15.80
CA VAL A 109 4.09 -2.06 -14.73
C VAL A 109 3.31 -1.45 -13.58
N CYS A 110 2.21 -2.08 -13.17
CA CYS A 110 1.50 -1.78 -11.94
C CYS A 110 1.74 -2.93 -10.94
N ILE A 111 2.33 -2.63 -9.79
CA ILE A 111 2.61 -3.58 -8.71
C ILE A 111 1.60 -3.34 -7.60
N LEU A 112 0.88 -4.38 -7.18
CA LEU A 112 0.07 -4.33 -5.98
C LEU A 112 0.87 -4.89 -4.80
N THR A 113 1.08 -4.06 -3.78
CA THR A 113 1.73 -4.49 -2.54
C THR A 113 0.89 -5.56 -1.86
N HIS A 114 -0.43 -5.42 -1.90
CA HIS A 114 -1.44 -6.38 -1.50
C HIS A 114 -2.82 -6.02 -2.07
N MET A 115 -3.86 -6.80 -1.76
CA MET A 115 -5.15 -6.72 -2.45
C MET A 115 -6.27 -6.10 -1.60
N ASP A 116 -5.94 -5.22 -0.64
CA ASP A 116 -6.94 -4.45 0.10
C ASP A 116 -7.56 -3.36 -0.77
N ILE A 117 -8.75 -2.91 -0.39
CA ILE A 117 -9.58 -2.06 -1.25
C ILE A 117 -9.05 -0.64 -1.43
N ASP A 118 -8.19 -0.20 -0.54
CA ASP A 118 -7.50 1.10 -0.58
C ASP A 118 -6.13 1.04 -1.24
N HIS A 119 -5.68 -0.14 -1.64
CA HIS A 119 -4.48 -0.36 -2.44
C HIS A 119 -4.81 -0.80 -3.87
N ALA A 120 -5.72 -1.77 -4.00
CA ALA A 120 -6.17 -2.30 -5.29
C ALA A 120 -7.45 -1.61 -5.81
N GLY A 121 -7.93 -0.56 -5.14
CA GLY A 121 -9.22 0.07 -5.48
C GLY A 121 -9.26 0.61 -6.89
N GLY A 122 -8.26 1.39 -7.27
CA GLY A 122 -8.15 2.01 -8.59
C GLY A 122 -7.67 1.10 -9.71
N ILE A 123 -7.42 -0.18 -9.45
CA ILE A 123 -6.82 -1.11 -10.43
C ILE A 123 -7.62 -1.21 -11.73
N GLY A 124 -8.95 -1.13 -11.66
CA GLY A 124 -9.82 -1.13 -12.83
C GLY A 124 -9.63 0.07 -13.74
N GLN A 125 -9.11 1.19 -13.20
CA GLN A 125 -8.83 2.43 -13.93
C GLN A 125 -7.47 2.38 -14.64
N VAL A 126 -6.55 1.52 -14.15
CA VAL A 126 -5.23 1.29 -14.76
C VAL A 126 -5.15 -0.05 -15.51
N LYS A 127 -6.29 -0.59 -15.92
CA LYS A 127 -6.40 -1.87 -16.64
C LYS A 127 -5.60 -1.92 -17.95
N ASP A 128 -5.30 -0.75 -18.53
CA ASP A 128 -4.54 -0.60 -19.76
C ASP A 128 -3.02 -0.51 -19.52
N ALA A 129 -2.56 -0.68 -18.26
CA ALA A 129 -1.15 -0.83 -17.95
C ALA A 129 -0.55 -2.06 -18.63
N GLY A 130 0.72 -1.99 -19.02
CA GLY A 130 1.39 -3.08 -19.75
C GLY A 130 1.37 -4.40 -18.98
N ARG A 131 1.61 -4.37 -17.66
CA ARG A 131 1.59 -5.54 -16.75
C ARG A 131 0.98 -5.14 -15.43
N ILE A 132 0.20 -6.04 -14.81
CA ILE A 132 -0.35 -5.83 -13.46
C ILE A 132 0.10 -7.01 -12.60
N LEU A 133 0.90 -6.75 -11.57
CA LEU A 133 1.62 -7.74 -10.78
C LEU A 133 1.05 -7.90 -9.37
N CYS A 134 0.94 -9.15 -8.92
CA CYS A 134 0.61 -9.52 -7.55
C CYS A 134 1.45 -10.72 -7.10
N SER A 135 1.81 -10.82 -5.81
CA SER A 135 2.53 -12.00 -5.31
C SER A 135 1.66 -13.26 -5.33
N ASP A 136 2.28 -14.43 -5.50
CA ASP A 136 1.57 -15.72 -5.50
C ASP A 136 0.83 -15.96 -4.17
N ALA A 137 1.45 -15.66 -3.03
CA ALA A 137 0.83 -15.82 -1.72
C ALA A 137 -0.41 -14.93 -1.56
N GLU A 138 -0.35 -13.66 -1.98
CA GLU A 138 -1.49 -12.75 -1.94
C GLU A 138 -2.60 -13.20 -2.89
N TRP A 139 -2.23 -13.53 -4.14
CA TRP A 139 -3.19 -14.02 -5.12
C TRP A 139 -3.89 -15.30 -4.67
N ALA A 140 -3.15 -16.26 -4.09
CA ALA A 140 -3.71 -17.48 -3.54
C ALA A 140 -4.70 -17.19 -2.39
N ALA A 141 -4.42 -16.19 -1.55
CA ALA A 141 -5.32 -15.78 -0.48
C ALA A 141 -6.64 -15.18 -1.00
N THR A 142 -6.62 -14.46 -2.13
CA THR A 142 -7.85 -13.91 -2.74
C THR A 142 -8.82 -14.98 -3.23
N LYS A 143 -8.34 -16.20 -3.51
CA LYS A 143 -9.18 -17.32 -3.96
C LYS A 143 -10.04 -17.90 -2.83
N LYS A 144 -9.61 -17.70 -1.59
CA LYS A 144 -10.37 -18.15 -0.39
C LYS A 144 -11.56 -17.25 -0.14
N THR A 145 -12.54 -17.74 0.62
CA THR A 145 -13.66 -16.93 1.09
C THR A 145 -13.19 -16.05 2.24
N ASN A 146 -12.87 -14.81 1.94
CA ASN A 146 -12.42 -13.82 2.92
C ASN A 146 -13.06 -12.46 2.57
N PRO A 147 -13.79 -11.82 3.51
CA PRO A 147 -14.44 -10.53 3.27
C PRO A 147 -13.47 -9.37 3.03
N ARG A 148 -12.19 -9.54 3.37
CA ARG A 148 -11.11 -8.60 3.07
C ARG A 148 -11.00 -8.32 1.57
N TYR A 149 -11.07 -9.37 0.76
CA TYR A 149 -10.81 -9.30 -0.67
C TYR A 149 -12.07 -9.03 -1.50
N ARG A 150 -12.05 -7.99 -2.30
CA ARG A 150 -13.16 -7.56 -3.17
C ARG A 150 -12.92 -8.01 -4.62
N LYS A 151 -13.17 -9.29 -4.90
CA LYS A 151 -12.93 -9.92 -6.23
C LYS A 151 -13.47 -9.14 -7.42
N ARG A 152 -14.48 -8.28 -7.23
CA ARG A 152 -15.02 -7.42 -8.29
C ARG A 152 -14.00 -6.42 -8.85
N LEU A 153 -12.99 -6.00 -8.05
CA LEU A 153 -12.02 -4.97 -8.42
C LEU A 153 -11.11 -5.44 -9.54
N TRP A 154 -10.73 -6.72 -9.54
CA TRP A 154 -9.83 -7.31 -10.54
C TRP A 154 -10.49 -8.34 -11.45
N LYS A 155 -11.84 -8.39 -11.45
CA LYS A 155 -12.56 -9.33 -12.30
C LYS A 155 -12.32 -9.01 -13.78
N GLY A 156 -11.74 -9.96 -14.50
CA GLY A 156 -11.45 -9.84 -15.94
C GLY A 156 -10.15 -9.12 -16.27
N LEU A 157 -9.34 -8.75 -15.25
CA LEU A 157 -8.00 -8.26 -15.47
C LEU A 157 -7.02 -9.44 -15.64
N ASP A 158 -6.02 -9.24 -16.49
CA ASP A 158 -4.90 -10.17 -16.64
C ASP A 158 -3.85 -9.86 -15.57
N MET A 159 -3.83 -10.70 -14.53
CA MET A 159 -2.93 -10.54 -13.38
C MET A 159 -1.70 -11.41 -13.59
N GLU A 160 -0.56 -10.80 -13.68
CA GLU A 160 0.72 -11.51 -13.65
C GLU A 160 1.12 -11.82 -12.21
N ILE A 161 1.46 -13.09 -11.97
CA ILE A 161 1.78 -13.57 -10.62
C ILE A 161 3.27 -13.82 -10.51
N PHE A 162 3.92 -13.08 -9.61
CA PHE A 162 5.33 -13.28 -9.30
C PHE A 162 5.52 -14.21 -8.08
N PRO A 163 6.66 -14.93 -8.02
CA PRO A 163 6.91 -15.89 -6.95
C PRO A 163 7.01 -15.20 -5.57
N ASP A 164 6.55 -15.90 -4.53
CA ASP A 164 6.58 -15.44 -3.14
C ASP A 164 8.00 -15.53 -2.53
N THR A 165 8.94 -14.97 -3.24
CA THR A 165 10.36 -14.81 -2.87
C THR A 165 10.80 -13.42 -3.30
N GLU A 166 12.02 -13.02 -2.96
CA GLU A 166 12.58 -11.79 -3.52
C GLU A 166 12.60 -11.88 -5.05
N TYR A 167 12.00 -10.91 -5.72
CA TYR A 167 11.83 -10.88 -7.16
C TYR A 167 12.40 -9.58 -7.74
N ASP A 168 13.37 -9.71 -8.63
CA ASP A 168 13.98 -8.59 -9.34
C ASP A 168 13.15 -8.27 -10.60
N LEU A 169 12.46 -7.14 -10.59
CA LEU A 169 11.53 -6.75 -11.64
C LEU A 169 12.18 -6.65 -13.03
N PHE A 170 13.39 -6.09 -13.06
CA PHE A 170 14.12 -5.82 -14.31
C PHE A 170 15.40 -6.66 -14.49
N GLY A 171 15.73 -7.52 -13.52
CA GLY A 171 16.92 -8.38 -13.56
C GLY A 171 18.24 -7.63 -13.40
N ASP A 172 18.23 -6.42 -12.82
CA ASP A 172 19.42 -5.58 -12.63
C ASP A 172 19.59 -5.05 -11.19
N GLY A 173 18.75 -5.51 -10.26
CA GLY A 173 18.79 -5.15 -8.85
C GLY A 173 18.22 -3.77 -8.52
N THR A 174 17.70 -3.03 -9.51
CA THR A 174 17.20 -1.67 -9.30
C THR A 174 15.81 -1.61 -8.67
N ILE A 175 14.94 -2.57 -8.98
CA ILE A 175 13.61 -2.71 -8.35
C ILE A 175 13.44 -4.15 -7.86
N LEU A 176 13.47 -4.32 -6.54
CA LEU A 176 13.26 -5.61 -5.88
C LEU A 176 11.92 -5.64 -5.16
N LEU A 177 11.11 -6.67 -5.45
CA LEU A 177 9.88 -6.99 -4.74
C LEU A 177 10.22 -7.94 -3.60
N ILE A 178 9.95 -7.52 -2.36
CA ILE A 178 10.44 -8.19 -1.16
C ILE A 178 9.24 -8.67 -0.33
N PRO A 179 9.10 -9.99 -0.05
CA PRO A 179 8.06 -10.48 0.83
C PRO A 179 8.15 -9.86 2.24
N MET A 180 7.05 -9.25 2.68
CA MET A 180 6.86 -8.60 3.98
C MET A 180 5.52 -9.03 4.59
N HIS A 181 5.31 -10.33 4.72
CA HIS A 181 4.03 -10.91 5.16
C HIS A 181 3.64 -10.46 6.56
N GLY A 182 2.35 -10.55 6.85
CA GLY A 182 1.83 -10.32 8.19
C GLY A 182 0.59 -9.45 8.20
N HIS A 183 0.62 -8.28 7.57
CA HIS A 183 -0.57 -7.46 7.36
C HIS A 183 -1.57 -8.20 6.45
N SER A 184 -1.11 -8.70 5.33
CA SER A 184 -1.81 -9.65 4.47
C SER A 184 -0.99 -10.92 4.26
N ALA A 185 -1.57 -11.89 3.55
CA ALA A 185 -0.94 -13.19 3.32
C ALA A 185 0.31 -13.11 2.45
N GLY A 186 0.33 -12.17 1.50
CA GLY A 186 1.42 -12.00 0.53
C GLY A 186 1.87 -10.55 0.39
N MET A 187 1.76 -9.77 1.48
CA MET A 187 2.24 -8.39 1.53
C MET A 187 3.67 -8.29 1.01
N THR A 188 3.89 -7.34 0.09
CA THR A 188 5.15 -7.14 -0.61
C THR A 188 5.61 -5.69 -0.47
N ALA A 189 6.86 -5.46 -0.10
CA ALA A 189 7.51 -4.16 -0.19
C ALA A 189 8.25 -4.02 -1.52
N VAL A 190 8.44 -2.78 -1.98
CA VAL A 190 9.19 -2.47 -3.20
C VAL A 190 10.43 -1.67 -2.81
N LYS A 191 11.62 -2.26 -3.01
CA LYS A 191 12.89 -1.56 -2.82
C LYS A 191 13.35 -1.01 -4.17
N VAL A 192 13.56 0.30 -4.23
CA VAL A 192 14.05 1.02 -5.41
C VAL A 192 15.47 1.49 -5.14
N SER A 193 16.42 1.07 -5.97
CA SER A 193 17.85 1.33 -5.77
C SER A 193 18.47 2.10 -6.93
N ASN A 194 19.38 3.04 -6.62
CA ASN A 194 20.25 3.69 -7.58
C ASN A 194 21.69 3.68 -7.03
N GLY A 195 22.53 2.82 -7.58
CA GLY A 195 23.85 2.53 -7.01
C GLY A 195 23.72 1.85 -5.64
N ASN A 196 24.34 2.44 -4.61
CA ASN A 196 24.27 1.91 -3.24
C ASN A 196 23.04 2.40 -2.47
N ASP A 197 22.49 3.55 -2.87
CA ASP A 197 21.38 4.18 -2.17
C ASP A 197 20.03 3.59 -2.60
N TYR A 198 19.08 3.60 -1.68
CA TYR A 198 17.75 3.07 -1.98
C TYR A 198 16.64 3.72 -1.15
N VAL A 199 15.42 3.59 -1.67
CA VAL A 199 14.15 3.86 -0.99
C VAL A 199 13.38 2.56 -0.88
N ILE A 200 12.68 2.35 0.24
CA ILE A 200 11.80 1.20 0.40
C ILE A 200 10.35 1.67 0.56
N ILE A 201 9.47 1.22 -0.33
CA ILE A 201 8.02 1.39 -0.27
C ILE A 201 7.47 0.16 0.44
N ALA A 202 7.06 0.34 1.69
CA ALA A 202 6.75 -0.76 2.60
C ALA A 202 5.25 -1.10 2.67
N GLY A 203 4.38 -0.38 1.92
CA GLY A 203 2.92 -0.56 1.96
C GLY A 203 2.40 -0.52 3.40
N ASP A 204 1.63 -1.54 3.78
CA ASP A 204 1.03 -1.69 5.11
C ASP A 204 1.83 -2.61 6.06
N CYS A 205 3.14 -2.78 5.80
CA CYS A 205 4.02 -3.41 6.79
C CYS A 205 4.00 -2.65 8.12
N GLY A 206 3.69 -1.35 8.07
CA GLY A 206 3.43 -0.44 9.19
C GLY A 206 2.71 0.81 8.73
N TYR A 207 2.49 1.75 9.66
CA TYR A 207 1.68 2.95 9.45
C TYR A 207 2.45 4.25 9.76
N GLY A 208 3.77 4.21 9.81
CA GLY A 208 4.65 5.35 10.07
C GLY A 208 5.88 4.94 10.87
N ARG A 209 6.74 5.94 11.16
CA ARG A 209 8.01 5.72 11.87
C ARG A 209 7.92 4.87 13.14
N PRO A 210 6.92 5.05 14.03
CA PRO A 210 6.81 4.23 15.24
C PRO A 210 6.67 2.72 14.95
N SER A 211 6.12 2.35 13.80
CA SER A 211 5.99 0.94 13.44
C SER A 211 7.35 0.28 13.29
N TRP A 212 8.25 0.87 12.50
CA TRP A 212 9.53 0.21 12.20
C TRP A 212 10.66 0.64 13.14
N GLU A 213 10.69 1.88 13.64
CA GLU A 213 11.69 2.33 14.61
C GLU A 213 11.47 1.69 16.00
N ASP A 214 10.23 1.74 16.50
CA ASP A 214 9.86 1.27 17.84
C ASP A 214 9.26 -0.13 17.84
N GLN A 215 9.13 -0.76 16.66
CA GLN A 215 8.56 -2.10 16.48
C GLN A 215 7.11 -2.23 16.98
N ILE A 216 6.31 -1.16 16.78
CA ILE A 216 4.91 -1.13 17.17
C ILE A 216 4.07 -1.74 16.06
N LEU A 217 3.52 -2.91 16.35
CA LEU A 217 2.63 -3.63 15.43
C LEU A 217 1.27 -2.94 15.29
N PRO A 218 0.61 -3.05 14.13
CA PRO A 218 -0.80 -2.72 14.00
C PRO A 218 -1.71 -3.54 14.94
N GLY A 219 -2.94 -3.06 15.12
CA GLY A 219 -3.94 -3.73 15.97
C GLY A 219 -4.61 -4.92 15.29
N VAL A 220 -4.54 -5.00 13.96
CA VAL A 220 -5.11 -6.09 13.15
C VAL A 220 -4.13 -6.55 12.11
N GLU A 221 -3.97 -7.86 12.00
CA GLU A 221 -3.06 -8.49 11.08
C GLU A 221 -3.54 -9.88 10.66
N TRP A 222 -3.15 -10.29 9.47
CA TRP A 222 -3.37 -11.66 9.00
C TRP A 222 -2.59 -12.67 9.86
N ASN A 223 -1.31 -12.35 10.13
CA ASN A 223 -0.42 -13.18 10.93
C ASN A 223 0.54 -12.30 11.74
N ARG A 224 0.28 -12.19 13.05
CA ARG A 224 1.07 -11.33 13.94
C ARG A 224 2.55 -11.73 14.04
N ARG A 225 2.86 -13.01 13.92
CA ARG A 225 4.24 -13.50 13.99
C ARG A 225 5.03 -13.08 12.75
N GLU A 226 4.42 -13.21 11.58
CA GLU A 226 5.03 -12.78 10.33
C GLU A 226 5.15 -11.26 10.28
N ALA A 227 4.14 -10.51 10.71
CA ALA A 227 4.19 -9.05 10.79
C ALA A 227 5.34 -8.55 11.66
N LYS A 228 5.57 -9.20 12.81
CA LYS A 228 6.73 -8.87 13.66
C LYS A 228 8.06 -9.08 12.92
N ARG A 229 8.23 -10.21 12.21
CA ARG A 229 9.43 -10.48 11.42
C ARG A 229 9.62 -9.46 10.29
N SER A 230 8.51 -9.09 9.64
CA SER A 230 8.53 -8.09 8.58
C SER A 230 8.93 -6.71 9.10
N LEU A 231 8.43 -6.29 10.27
CA LEU A 231 8.88 -5.05 10.91
C LEU A 231 10.36 -5.11 11.33
N GLU A 232 10.82 -6.23 11.87
CA GLU A 232 12.23 -6.43 12.18
C GLU A 232 13.12 -6.30 10.93
N LYS A 233 12.69 -6.91 9.82
CA LYS A 233 13.36 -6.79 8.51
C LYS A 233 13.31 -5.35 7.98
N LEU A 234 12.15 -4.68 8.06
CA LEU A 234 11.99 -3.30 7.64
C LEU A 234 12.87 -2.35 8.44
N ARG A 235 13.01 -2.58 9.76
CA ARG A 235 13.94 -1.81 10.60
C ARG A 235 15.37 -1.96 10.13
N GLN A 236 15.81 -3.16 9.75
CA GLN A 236 17.16 -3.37 9.23
C GLN A 236 17.40 -2.53 7.96
N TYR A 237 16.42 -2.48 7.06
CA TYR A 237 16.49 -1.59 5.89
C TYR A 237 16.50 -0.12 6.29
N GLY A 238 15.57 0.32 7.13
CA GLY A 238 15.43 1.74 7.48
C GLY A 238 16.61 2.30 8.30
N MET A 239 17.33 1.43 9.03
CA MET A 239 18.53 1.83 9.80
C MET A 239 19.82 1.76 8.98
N ASP A 240 19.79 1.23 7.76
CA ASP A 240 20.93 1.21 6.86
C ASP A 240 21.24 2.66 6.39
N PRO A 241 22.51 3.14 6.48
CA PRO A 241 22.88 4.49 6.05
C PRO A 241 22.61 4.77 4.56
N HIS A 242 22.45 3.74 3.73
CA HIS A 242 22.08 3.85 2.33
C HIS A 242 20.56 3.99 2.09
N CYS A 243 19.74 3.77 3.12
CA CYS A 243 18.29 3.97 3.02
C CYS A 243 17.94 5.45 3.11
N GLN A 244 17.49 6.04 2.01
CA GLN A 244 17.11 7.44 1.96
C GLN A 244 15.71 7.70 2.53
N ALA A 245 14.79 6.75 2.37
CA ALA A 245 13.44 6.83 2.91
C ALA A 245 12.78 5.44 3.07
N VAL A 246 11.94 5.34 4.12
CA VAL A 246 10.98 4.24 4.30
C VAL A 246 9.60 4.83 4.09
N LEU A 247 8.93 4.50 2.99
CA LEU A 247 7.63 5.02 2.59
C LEU A 247 6.53 4.01 2.95
N MET A 248 5.49 4.47 3.62
CA MET A 248 4.33 3.66 3.99
C MET A 248 3.05 4.32 3.47
N THR A 249 2.09 3.53 3.04
CA THR A 249 0.86 4.02 2.40
C THR A 249 0.07 4.98 3.29
N HIS A 250 0.07 4.73 4.59
CA HIS A 250 -0.73 5.47 5.57
C HIS A 250 0.08 6.40 6.48
N ASP A 251 1.33 6.71 6.13
CA ASP A 251 2.17 7.59 6.94
C ASP A 251 1.84 9.07 6.68
N PRO A 252 1.30 9.81 7.66
CA PRO A 252 0.96 11.21 7.49
C PRO A 252 2.21 12.12 7.35
N GLU A 253 3.41 11.63 7.64
CA GLU A 253 4.65 12.39 7.44
C GLU A 253 5.05 12.45 5.95
N HIS A 254 4.51 11.54 5.12
CA HIS A 254 4.77 11.52 3.69
C HIS A 254 3.69 12.30 2.93
N THR A 255 4.04 13.52 2.52
CA THR A 255 3.18 14.36 1.69
C THR A 255 3.53 14.21 0.21
N ALA A 256 2.63 14.69 -0.67
CA ALA A 256 2.91 14.76 -2.11
C ALA A 256 4.28 15.38 -2.39
N GLY A 257 5.07 14.75 -3.23
CA GLY A 257 6.43 15.18 -3.53
C GLY A 257 7.17 14.20 -4.45
N ILE A 258 8.43 14.51 -4.72
CA ILE A 258 9.30 13.70 -5.58
C ILE A 258 10.59 13.42 -4.82
N ILE A 259 11.01 12.16 -4.78
CA ILE A 259 12.34 11.74 -4.34
C ILE A 259 13.16 11.46 -5.60
N GLU A 260 14.26 12.16 -5.77
CA GLU A 260 15.21 11.95 -6.88
C GLU A 260 16.42 11.15 -6.39
N MET A 261 16.76 10.09 -7.14
CA MET A 261 17.85 9.18 -6.82
C MET A 261 18.85 9.06 -7.97
#